data_b3d6a18589f678b89119ae1759555fa0
#
_entry.id   b3d6a18589f678b89119ae1759555fa0
#
_cell.length_a   1.000
_cell.length_b   1.000
_cell.length_c   1.000
_cell.angle_alpha   90.00
_cell.angle_beta   90.00
_cell.angle_gamma   90.00
#
_symmetry.space_group_name_H-M   'P 1'
#
loop_
_entity.id
_entity.type
_entity.pdbx_description
1 polymer ?
#
loop_
_entity_poly.entity_id
_entity_poly.type
_entity_poly.pdbx_seq_one_letter_code
_entity_poly.pdbx_strand_id
1 'polypeptide(L)'
;MRWIILVLLLLLNSVEMLPQSPWKKQASAGAAQNCTGCVLCSEDNGCVPCHHRLFLLIRRDGIRQHGVCVHTCPPGYFGVRGLEVNRCTKCRSPSCESCFSRDFCMKCKEKFYLHKGQCFRQCPPGTAARPGTRDTVGHVQWLLALLAKRDEPPGPVQPRRPPQRLPDDGFLPAAP
;
A
#
# COMPACT_ATOMS: atom_id res chain seq x y z
N MET A 1 -5.77 -35.80 -59.86
CA MET A 1 -6.67 -35.52 -58.70
C MET A 1 -6.28 -36.28 -57.42
N ARG A 2 -5.90 -37.55 -57.47
CA ARG A 2 -5.50 -38.34 -56.25
C ARG A 2 -4.24 -37.78 -55.56
N TRP A 3 -3.30 -37.20 -56.25
CA TRP A 3 -2.08 -36.64 -55.70
C TRP A 3 -2.31 -35.35 -54.92
N ILE A 4 -3.24 -34.52 -55.37
CA ILE A 4 -3.63 -33.25 -54.70
C ILE A 4 -4.28 -33.56 -53.37
N ILE A 5 -5.11 -34.59 -53.29
CA ILE A 5 -5.74 -35.04 -52.03
C ILE A 5 -4.72 -35.55 -51.03
N LEU A 6 -3.70 -36.30 -51.49
CA LEU A 6 -2.61 -36.77 -50.61
C LEU A 6 -1.74 -35.61 -50.10
N VAL A 7 -1.43 -34.61 -50.92
CA VAL A 7 -0.70 -33.43 -50.49
C VAL A 7 -1.51 -32.59 -49.49
N LEU A 8 -2.81 -32.43 -49.72
CA LEU A 8 -3.71 -31.76 -48.75
C LEU A 8 -3.81 -32.51 -47.43
N LEU A 9 -3.89 -33.84 -47.44
CA LEU A 9 -3.90 -34.63 -46.19
C LEU A 9 -2.58 -34.55 -45.42
N LEU A 10 -1.46 -34.50 -46.14
CA LEU A 10 -0.12 -34.31 -45.53
C LEU A 10 0.02 -32.90 -44.91
N LEU A 11 -0.51 -31.87 -45.58
CA LEU A 11 -0.51 -30.51 -45.07
C LEU A 11 -1.43 -30.35 -43.86
N LEU A 12 -2.57 -31.03 -43.81
CA LEU A 12 -3.48 -31.00 -42.67
C LEU A 12 -2.90 -31.72 -41.44
N ASN A 13 -2.10 -32.78 -41.63
CA ASN A 13 -1.41 -33.47 -40.54
C ASN A 13 -0.17 -32.72 -40.04
N SER A 14 0.35 -31.75 -40.76
CA SER A 14 1.50 -30.92 -40.34
C SER A 14 1.09 -29.75 -39.46
N VAL A 15 -0.20 -29.41 -39.33
CA VAL A 15 -0.67 -28.28 -38.53
C VAL A 15 -0.72 -28.63 -37.03
N GLU A 16 -0.66 -29.89 -36.65
CA GLU A 16 -0.69 -30.29 -35.23
C GLU A 16 0.65 -30.24 -34.48
N MET A 17 1.73 -29.87 -35.17
CA MET A 17 3.06 -29.67 -34.59
C MET A 17 3.41 -28.20 -34.39
N LEU A 18 2.45 -27.34 -34.00
CA LEU A 18 2.80 -26.07 -33.40
C LEU A 18 3.32 -26.36 -32.00
N PRO A 19 4.58 -26.01 -31.67
CA PRO A 19 5.09 -26.15 -30.32
C PRO A 19 4.23 -25.32 -29.40
N GLN A 20 3.50 -25.98 -28.51
CA GLN A 20 2.78 -25.30 -27.43
C GLN A 20 3.80 -24.45 -26.70
N SER A 21 3.54 -23.15 -26.70
CA SER A 21 4.39 -22.14 -26.07
C SER A 21 4.83 -22.60 -24.69
N PRO A 22 6.14 -22.51 -24.34
CA PRO A 22 6.72 -23.13 -23.14
C PRO A 22 6.30 -22.47 -21.82
N TRP A 23 5.37 -21.55 -21.84
CA TRP A 23 4.91 -20.82 -20.64
C TRP A 23 3.57 -21.29 -20.06
N LYS A 24 2.99 -22.37 -20.54
CA LYS A 24 2.04 -23.17 -19.74
C LYS A 24 2.78 -24.17 -18.86
N LYS A 25 3.76 -23.70 -18.05
CA LYS A 25 4.13 -24.44 -16.85
C LYS A 25 2.97 -24.35 -15.89
N GLN A 26 2.27 -25.48 -15.78
CA GLN A 26 1.25 -25.76 -14.80
C GLN A 26 1.64 -25.17 -13.45
N ALA A 27 0.72 -24.37 -12.88
CA ALA A 27 0.74 -24.06 -11.47
C ALA A 27 0.66 -25.38 -10.69
N SER A 28 1.80 -25.94 -10.33
CA SER A 28 1.85 -26.99 -9.35
C SER A 28 1.41 -26.37 -8.03
N ALA A 29 0.34 -26.90 -7.45
CA ALA A 29 -0.15 -26.61 -6.11
C ALA A 29 0.82 -27.15 -5.05
N GLY A 30 2.11 -26.85 -5.20
CA GLY A 30 3.14 -27.02 -4.20
C GLY A 30 3.15 -25.79 -3.31
N ALA A 31 3.11 -26.01 -1.99
CA ALA A 31 3.06 -25.02 -0.93
C ALA A 31 4.18 -23.96 -1.03
N ALA A 32 4.13 -23.07 -2.02
CA ALA A 32 4.95 -21.89 -2.09
C ALA A 32 4.43 -20.89 -1.06
N GLN A 33 5.16 -20.73 0.03
CA GLN A 33 4.96 -19.71 1.04
C GLN A 33 4.75 -18.37 0.34
N ASN A 34 3.62 -17.70 0.59
CA ASN A 34 3.23 -16.38 0.12
C ASN A 34 2.42 -16.27 -1.19
N CYS A 35 1.71 -17.30 -1.61
CA CYS A 35 0.80 -17.21 -2.77
C CYS A 35 -0.64 -16.83 -2.41
N THR A 36 -0.87 -16.28 -1.23
CA THR A 36 -2.20 -15.82 -0.81
C THR A 36 -2.68 -14.67 -1.69
N GLY A 37 -3.86 -14.83 -2.29
CA GLY A 37 -4.46 -13.80 -3.15
C GLY A 37 -3.90 -13.75 -4.57
N CYS A 38 -3.08 -14.74 -4.97
CA CYS A 38 -2.59 -14.87 -6.34
C CYS A 38 -3.64 -15.51 -7.24
N VAL A 39 -3.73 -15.08 -8.47
CA VAL A 39 -4.40 -15.79 -9.56
C VAL A 39 -3.44 -16.86 -10.12
N LEU A 40 -2.17 -16.51 -10.26
CA LEU A 40 -1.11 -17.41 -10.71
C LEU A 40 0.12 -17.22 -9.82
N CYS A 41 0.61 -18.34 -9.26
CA CYS A 41 1.81 -18.38 -8.45
C CYS A 41 2.94 -19.13 -9.16
N SER A 42 4.12 -18.52 -9.21
CA SER A 42 5.35 -19.10 -9.73
C SER A 42 6.32 -19.37 -8.58
N GLU A 43 7.02 -20.48 -8.60
CA GLU A 43 8.05 -20.81 -7.59
C GLU A 43 9.19 -19.77 -7.58
N ASP A 44 9.60 -19.27 -8.75
CA ASP A 44 10.71 -18.33 -8.87
C ASP A 44 10.29 -16.88 -8.62
N ASN A 45 9.08 -16.50 -9.08
CA ASN A 45 8.64 -15.11 -9.13
C ASN A 45 7.53 -14.78 -8.12
N GLY A 46 7.02 -15.75 -7.38
CA GLY A 46 5.88 -15.59 -6.50
C GLY A 46 4.60 -15.29 -7.28
N CYS A 47 3.79 -14.36 -6.80
CA CYS A 47 2.57 -13.94 -7.48
C CYS A 47 2.89 -13.17 -8.76
N VAL A 48 2.30 -13.59 -9.87
CA VAL A 48 2.47 -12.91 -11.17
C VAL A 48 1.28 -11.98 -11.45
N PRO A 49 -0.02 -12.41 -11.45
CA PRO A 49 -1.12 -11.50 -11.18
C PRO A 49 -1.78 -11.79 -9.84
N CYS A 50 -2.25 -10.72 -9.21
CA CYS A 50 -3.12 -10.79 -8.03
C CYS A 50 -4.59 -10.74 -8.44
N HIS A 51 -5.48 -11.21 -7.54
CA HIS A 51 -6.91 -10.95 -7.71
C HIS A 51 -7.19 -9.45 -7.80
N HIS A 52 -8.21 -9.06 -8.57
CA HIS A 52 -8.51 -7.67 -8.95
C HIS A 52 -8.69 -6.66 -7.81
N ARG A 53 -8.93 -7.11 -6.59
CA ARG A 53 -9.03 -6.25 -5.39
C ARG A 53 -7.70 -5.99 -4.71
N LEU A 54 -6.68 -6.78 -5.02
CA LEU A 54 -5.36 -6.73 -4.40
C LEU A 54 -4.37 -5.97 -5.27
N PHE A 55 -3.30 -5.50 -4.65
CA PHE A 55 -2.18 -4.87 -5.33
C PHE A 55 -0.99 -5.80 -5.37
N LEU A 56 -0.37 -5.94 -6.53
CA LEU A 56 0.89 -6.65 -6.70
C LEU A 56 2.04 -5.79 -6.20
N LEU A 57 2.69 -6.24 -5.15
CA LEU A 57 3.92 -5.66 -4.61
C LEU A 57 5.11 -6.51 -5.04
N ILE A 58 6.05 -5.94 -5.77
CA ILE A 58 7.31 -6.61 -6.10
C ILE A 58 8.31 -6.36 -4.99
N ARG A 59 8.70 -7.42 -4.29
CA ARG A 59 9.78 -7.41 -3.31
C ARG A 59 11.08 -7.82 -3.97
N ARG A 60 12.17 -7.18 -3.58
CA ARG A 60 13.52 -7.52 -4.01
C ARG A 60 14.29 -8.06 -2.83
N ASP A 61 14.86 -9.24 -3.02
CA ASP A 61 15.74 -9.90 -2.06
C ASP A 61 17.05 -10.23 -2.77
N GLY A 62 18.03 -9.35 -2.62
CA GLY A 62 19.24 -9.38 -3.42
C GLY A 62 18.94 -9.24 -4.92
N ILE A 63 19.35 -10.24 -5.69
CA ILE A 63 19.13 -10.32 -7.13
C ILE A 63 17.76 -10.90 -7.50
N ARG A 64 17.07 -11.55 -6.56
CA ARG A 64 15.75 -12.15 -6.79
C ARG A 64 14.64 -11.12 -6.61
N GLN A 65 13.59 -11.27 -7.40
CA GLN A 65 12.38 -10.47 -7.31
C GLN A 65 11.20 -11.42 -7.21
N HIS A 66 10.31 -11.18 -6.25
CA HIS A 66 9.09 -11.96 -6.14
C HIS A 66 7.89 -11.07 -5.87
N GLY A 67 6.77 -11.44 -6.47
CA GLY A 67 5.50 -10.75 -6.31
C GLY A 67 4.75 -11.26 -5.08
N VAL A 68 4.12 -10.35 -4.35
CA VAL A 68 3.25 -10.62 -3.21
C VAL A 68 1.97 -9.80 -3.38
N CYS A 69 0.82 -10.40 -3.11
CA CYS A 69 -0.46 -9.70 -3.16
C CYS A 69 -0.78 -9.07 -1.81
N VAL A 70 -1.07 -7.77 -1.81
CA VAL A 70 -1.39 -7.00 -0.60
C VAL A 70 -2.70 -6.23 -0.76
N HIS A 71 -3.44 -6.06 0.32
CA HIS A 71 -4.65 -5.22 0.33
C HIS A 71 -4.32 -3.74 0.25
N THR A 72 -3.25 -3.33 0.92
CA THR A 72 -2.78 -1.95 0.98
C THR A 72 -1.28 -1.94 0.73
N CYS A 73 -0.82 -0.99 -0.09
CA CYS A 73 0.61 -0.85 -0.34
C CYS A 73 1.36 -0.38 0.92
N PRO A 74 2.54 -0.90 1.19
CA PRO A 74 3.33 -0.54 2.37
C PRO A 74 3.83 0.91 2.29
N PRO A 75 4.30 1.48 3.43
CA PRO A 75 4.92 2.81 3.46
C PRO A 75 6.00 2.98 2.39
N GLY A 76 6.02 4.14 1.74
CA GLY A 76 6.91 4.44 0.62
C GLY A 76 6.41 3.96 -0.74
N TYR A 77 5.20 3.40 -0.79
CA TYR A 77 4.52 2.99 -2.02
C TYR A 77 3.11 3.54 -2.08
N PHE A 78 2.55 3.67 -3.28
CA PHE A 78 1.15 3.98 -3.53
C PHE A 78 0.54 2.98 -4.50
N GLY A 79 -0.77 2.77 -4.39
CA GLY A 79 -1.50 1.82 -5.24
C GLY A 79 -1.90 2.45 -6.57
N VAL A 80 -1.51 1.82 -7.67
CA VAL A 80 -1.97 2.17 -9.02
C VAL A 80 -2.92 1.08 -9.49
N ARG A 81 -4.12 1.47 -9.88
CA ARG A 81 -5.09 0.57 -10.49
C ARG A 81 -4.87 0.52 -11.99
N GLY A 82 -4.58 -0.68 -12.49
CA GLY A 82 -4.40 -0.95 -13.92
C GLY A 82 -5.60 -1.71 -14.47
N LEU A 83 -5.70 -1.78 -15.79
CA LEU A 83 -6.75 -2.55 -16.48
C LEU A 83 -6.65 -4.05 -16.17
N GLU A 84 -5.45 -4.59 -16.16
CA GLU A 84 -5.19 -6.01 -15.93
C GLU A 84 -4.73 -6.30 -14.50
N VAL A 85 -3.83 -5.49 -13.96
CA VAL A 85 -3.19 -5.71 -12.66
C VAL A 85 -3.04 -4.41 -11.88
N ASN A 86 -3.53 -4.39 -10.65
CA ASN A 86 -3.24 -3.32 -9.70
C ASN A 86 -1.83 -3.52 -9.14
N ARG A 87 -1.04 -2.46 -9.02
CA ARG A 87 0.36 -2.54 -8.57
C ARG A 87 0.69 -1.52 -7.49
N CYS A 88 1.57 -1.89 -6.57
CA CYS A 88 2.22 -0.95 -5.68
C CYS A 88 3.42 -0.31 -6.39
N THR A 89 3.38 1.00 -6.53
CA THR A 89 4.46 1.78 -7.16
C THR A 89 5.19 2.58 -6.09
N LYS A 90 6.51 2.63 -6.17
CA LYS A 90 7.36 3.32 -5.19
C LYS A 90 7.25 4.83 -5.34
N CYS A 91 7.12 5.56 -4.22
CA CYS A 91 7.28 7.02 -4.17
C CYS A 91 8.68 7.40 -4.64
N ARG A 92 8.83 8.52 -5.36
CA ARG A 92 10.15 8.98 -5.84
C ARG A 92 11.07 9.36 -4.68
N SER A 93 10.55 10.12 -3.73
CA SER A 93 11.33 10.58 -2.60
C SER A 93 11.49 9.49 -1.53
N PRO A 94 12.71 9.13 -1.13
CA PRO A 94 12.97 8.17 -0.06
C PRO A 94 12.54 8.70 1.31
N SER A 95 12.41 10.02 1.47
CA SER A 95 11.92 10.68 2.68
C SER A 95 10.41 10.73 2.81
N CYS A 96 9.67 10.28 1.77
CA CYS A 96 8.22 10.17 1.79
C CYS A 96 7.77 8.85 2.44
N GLU A 97 6.86 8.94 3.40
CA GLU A 97 6.21 7.79 4.02
C GLU A 97 4.98 7.35 3.24
N SER A 98 4.17 8.31 2.79
CA SER A 98 2.95 8.06 2.02
C SER A 98 2.83 9.08 0.90
N CYS A 99 2.61 8.62 -0.32
CA CYS A 99 2.44 9.47 -1.50
C CYS A 99 1.12 9.18 -2.22
N PHE A 100 0.53 10.21 -2.83
CA PHE A 100 -0.64 10.11 -3.67
C PHE A 100 -0.27 9.66 -5.10
N SER A 101 0.85 10.17 -5.58
CA SER A 101 1.44 9.81 -6.86
C SER A 101 2.96 9.68 -6.71
N ARG A 102 3.65 9.28 -7.77
CA ARG A 102 5.10 9.08 -7.75
C ARG A 102 5.86 10.30 -7.20
N ASP A 103 5.40 11.51 -7.52
CA ASP A 103 6.09 12.77 -7.24
C ASP A 103 5.41 13.62 -6.15
N PHE A 104 4.22 13.22 -5.68
CA PHE A 104 3.47 13.97 -4.68
C PHE A 104 3.38 13.21 -3.37
N CYS A 105 4.13 13.69 -2.37
CA CYS A 105 4.11 13.15 -1.01
C CYS A 105 2.97 13.77 -0.20
N MET A 106 2.24 12.92 0.53
CA MET A 106 1.19 13.33 1.46
C MET A 106 1.67 13.34 2.92
N LYS A 107 2.65 12.48 3.23
CA LYS A 107 3.20 12.36 4.58
C LYS A 107 4.69 12.05 4.51
N CYS A 108 5.49 12.86 5.19
CA CYS A 108 6.93 12.65 5.27
C CYS A 108 7.31 11.72 6.44
N LYS A 109 8.44 11.03 6.29
CA LYS A 109 9.08 10.29 7.36
C LYS A 109 9.54 11.24 8.47
N GLU A 110 9.92 10.67 9.61
CA GLU A 110 10.48 11.43 10.72
C GLU A 110 11.65 12.33 10.28
N LYS A 111 11.78 13.48 10.93
CA LYS A 111 12.80 14.51 10.66
C LYS A 111 12.68 15.22 9.30
N PHE A 112 11.55 15.03 8.60
CA PHE A 112 11.26 15.75 7.37
C PHE A 112 9.94 16.52 7.49
N TYR A 113 9.88 17.69 6.84
CA TYR A 113 8.74 18.59 6.79
C TYR A 113 8.10 18.55 5.41
N LEU A 114 6.77 18.45 5.37
CA LEU A 114 6.01 18.44 4.13
C LEU A 114 5.76 19.87 3.66
N HIS A 115 6.19 20.18 2.45
CA HIS A 115 5.88 21.44 1.78
C HIS A 115 5.53 21.17 0.32
N LYS A 116 4.32 21.57 -0.11
CA LYS A 116 3.83 21.43 -1.50
C LYS A 116 4.07 20.04 -2.11
N GLY A 117 3.78 18.98 -1.34
CA GLY A 117 3.93 17.60 -1.81
C GLY A 117 5.36 17.08 -1.86
N GLN A 118 6.32 17.76 -1.25
CA GLN A 118 7.73 17.37 -1.16
C GLN A 118 8.21 17.37 0.28
N CYS A 119 9.18 16.52 0.60
CA CYS A 119 9.74 16.38 1.94
C CYS A 119 11.13 17.03 2.03
N PHE A 120 11.30 17.94 2.99
CA PHE A 120 12.51 18.71 3.24
C PHE A 120 13.05 18.44 4.64
N ARG A 121 14.36 18.43 4.82
CA ARG A 121 14.98 18.33 6.16
C ARG A 121 14.82 19.59 6.99
N GLN A 122 14.74 20.75 6.34
CA GLN A 122 14.53 22.05 6.93
C GLN A 122 13.37 22.74 6.21
N CYS A 123 12.62 23.59 6.91
CA CYS A 123 11.54 24.34 6.28
C CYS A 123 12.12 25.25 5.20
N PRO A 124 11.50 25.31 4.02
CA PRO A 124 11.90 26.24 2.96
C PRO A 124 11.82 27.70 3.43
N PRO A 125 12.59 28.60 2.82
CA PRO A 125 12.55 30.03 3.14
C PRO A 125 11.11 30.57 3.14
N GLY A 126 10.77 31.39 4.15
CA GLY A 126 9.42 31.96 4.30
C GLY A 126 8.37 30.99 4.83
N THR A 127 8.76 29.82 5.27
CA THR A 127 7.86 28.84 5.90
C THR A 127 8.35 28.42 7.28
N ALA A 128 7.41 28.02 8.15
CA ALA A 128 7.70 27.49 9.49
C ALA A 128 7.00 26.15 9.70
N ALA A 129 7.55 25.32 10.55
CA ALA A 129 6.90 24.07 10.94
C ALA A 129 5.63 24.35 11.76
N ARG A 130 4.52 23.71 11.40
CA ARG A 130 3.28 23.81 12.19
C ARG A 130 3.47 23.05 13.52
N PRO A 131 3.14 23.65 14.68
CA PRO A 131 3.22 22.92 15.94
C PRO A 131 2.37 21.65 15.94
N GLY A 132 2.94 20.54 16.39
CA GLY A 132 2.24 19.25 16.48
C GLY A 132 2.08 18.48 15.16
N THR A 133 2.53 19.02 14.04
CA THR A 133 2.49 18.35 12.74
C THR A 133 3.86 18.45 12.04
N ARG A 134 4.03 17.69 10.96
CA ARG A 134 5.22 17.78 10.09
C ARG A 134 4.96 18.63 8.84
N ASP A 135 3.85 19.34 8.83
CA ASP A 135 3.50 20.23 7.72
C ASP A 135 4.14 21.60 7.90
N THR A 136 4.45 22.26 6.80
CA THR A 136 4.92 23.64 6.80
C THR A 136 3.76 24.59 6.52
N VAL A 137 3.79 25.74 7.18
CA VAL A 137 2.86 26.86 6.92
C VAL A 137 3.66 28.11 6.56
N GLY A 138 3.05 29.01 5.80
CA GLY A 138 3.65 30.31 5.54
C GLY A 138 3.90 31.05 6.86
N HIS A 139 5.03 31.76 6.95
CA HIS A 139 5.45 32.44 8.19
C HIS A 139 4.37 33.40 8.74
N VAL A 140 3.66 34.08 7.86
CA VAL A 140 2.56 35.02 8.24
C VAL A 140 1.38 34.23 8.83
N GLN A 141 0.98 33.11 8.24
CA GLN A 141 -0.11 32.27 8.76
C GLN A 141 0.23 31.65 10.11
N TRP A 142 1.49 31.31 10.35
CA TRP A 142 1.94 30.79 11.64
C TRP A 142 1.85 31.85 12.74
N LEU A 143 2.28 33.10 12.46
CA LEU A 143 2.14 34.21 13.39
C LEU A 143 0.68 34.51 13.72
N LEU A 144 -0.21 34.54 12.73
CA LEU A 144 -1.64 34.73 12.93
C LEU A 144 -2.27 33.62 13.76
N ALA A 145 -1.87 32.36 13.54
CA ALA A 145 -2.35 31.24 14.33
C ALA A 145 -1.86 31.29 15.80
N LEU A 146 -0.66 31.78 16.06
CA LEU A 146 -0.16 32.01 17.42
C LEU A 146 -0.90 33.14 18.13
N LEU A 147 -1.20 34.23 17.44
CA LEU A 147 -1.95 35.37 17.97
C LEU A 147 -3.39 34.95 18.29
N ALA A 148 -4.06 34.25 17.38
CA ALA A 148 -5.42 33.72 17.59
C ALA A 148 -5.51 32.75 18.78
N LYS A 149 -4.48 31.96 19.02
CA LYS A 149 -4.44 31.02 20.16
C LYS A 149 -4.21 31.72 21.51
N ARG A 150 -3.68 32.96 21.50
CA ARG A 150 -3.49 33.77 22.71
C ARG A 150 -4.80 34.39 23.19
N ASP A 151 -5.74 34.62 22.26
CA ASP A 151 -7.04 35.28 22.54
C ASP A 151 -8.15 34.27 22.83
N GLU A 152 -7.85 32.94 22.88
CA GLU A 152 -8.83 31.94 23.23
C GLU A 152 -9.04 31.96 24.75
N PRO A 153 -10.24 32.34 25.24
CA PRO A 153 -10.53 32.34 26.68
C PRO A 153 -10.38 30.91 27.22
N PRO A 154 -9.90 30.74 28.45
CA PRO A 154 -9.79 29.42 29.06
C PRO A 154 -11.12 28.71 28.97
N GLY A 155 -11.16 27.59 28.25
CA GLY A 155 -12.37 26.79 28.06
C GLY A 155 -13.01 26.47 29.41
N PRO A 156 -14.35 26.31 29.47
CA PRO A 156 -15.05 26.05 30.73
C PRO A 156 -14.43 24.82 31.42
N VAL A 157 -13.97 25.05 32.65
CA VAL A 157 -13.44 23.99 33.51
C VAL A 157 -14.53 22.94 33.64
N GLN A 158 -14.36 21.79 32.99
CA GLN A 158 -15.27 20.66 33.19
C GLN A 158 -15.17 20.24 34.64
N PRO A 159 -16.28 20.24 35.42
CA PRO A 159 -16.28 19.74 36.76
C PRO A 159 -15.81 18.28 36.75
N ARG A 160 -14.80 17.99 37.57
CA ARG A 160 -14.31 16.61 37.76
C ARG A 160 -15.50 15.73 38.12
N ARG A 161 -15.78 14.71 37.31
CA ARG A 161 -16.76 13.67 37.66
C ARG A 161 -16.36 13.12 39.04
N PRO A 162 -17.29 13.05 39.98
CA PRO A 162 -17.02 12.36 41.23
C PRO A 162 -16.69 10.90 40.95
N PRO A 163 -15.81 10.27 41.76
CA PRO A 163 -15.47 8.88 41.59
C PRO A 163 -16.75 8.03 41.63
N GLN A 164 -16.98 7.25 40.59
CA GLN A 164 -18.07 6.28 40.57
C GLN A 164 -17.77 5.25 41.65
N ARG A 165 -18.67 5.16 42.65
CA ARG A 165 -18.67 4.05 43.59
C ARG A 165 -18.88 2.77 42.81
N LEU A 166 -17.97 1.82 42.99
CA LEU A 166 -18.20 0.44 42.58
C LEU A 166 -19.46 -0.07 43.33
N PRO A 167 -20.34 -0.82 42.68
CA PRO A 167 -21.41 -1.51 43.38
C PRO A 167 -20.79 -2.52 44.37
N ASP A 168 -21.16 -2.43 45.63
CA ASP A 168 -20.87 -3.44 46.64
C ASP A 168 -21.47 -4.76 46.17
N ASP A 169 -20.63 -5.73 45.89
CA ASP A 169 -21.05 -7.10 45.62
C ASP A 169 -21.68 -7.69 46.91
N GLY A 170 -22.99 -7.49 47.00
CA GLY A 170 -23.81 -8.04 48.03
C GLY A 170 -23.96 -9.54 47.92
N PHE A 171 -23.46 -10.21 48.95
CA PHE A 171 -24.05 -11.37 49.59
C PHE A 171 -24.59 -12.51 48.70
N LEU A 172 -23.81 -13.59 48.59
CA LEU A 172 -24.31 -14.92 48.26
C LEU A 172 -25.10 -15.53 49.41
N PRO A 173 -26.35 -15.96 49.25
CA PRO A 173 -27.02 -16.81 50.20
C PRO A 173 -26.53 -18.25 50.09
N ALA A 174 -26.17 -18.86 51.20
CA ALA A 174 -25.89 -20.27 51.32
C ALA A 174 -27.12 -21.10 50.96
N ALA A 175 -26.92 -22.13 50.13
CA ALA A 175 -27.92 -23.15 49.86
C ALA A 175 -27.93 -24.22 50.92
N PRO A 176 -29.09 -24.86 51.19
CA PRO A 176 -29.25 -25.96 52.14
C PRO A 176 -28.66 -27.27 51.68
#